data_a501b62830ea4d252c0b9b0f5ca96c9d
#
_entry.id   a501b62830ea4d252c0b9b0f5ca96c9d
#
_cell.length_a   1.000
_cell.length_b   1.000
_cell.length_c   1.000
_cell.angle_alpha   90.00
_cell.angle_beta   90.00
_cell.angle_gamma   90.00
#
_symmetry.space_group_name_H-M   'P 1'
#
loop_
_entity.id
_entity.type
_entity.pdbx_description
1 polymer ?
#
loop_
_entity_poly.entity_id
_entity_poly.type
_entity_poly.pdbx_seq_one_letter_code
_entity_poly.pdbx_strand_id
1 'polypeptide(L)'
;MYVELKHINKHFGNFKASDDVTVGIEKGKLIGLLGPSGSGKTTILRMIAGLENPDSGEIIIDGKVINDVPASKRGIGFVFQSYALFRYMTVFDNVAFGLKIAKKPANEIKERVHELLELVGLSGLEKRYPSELSGGQRQRVAFARALAPNPQLLLLDEPFAAIDAKVRQELRSWLKGMIQKLGVTSIFVTHDQDEAIEVADEIIITNRGRIEQVGTPYEVYSNPTTAFTASFFGQPSIFKDYSKFRRFDILENAENAIVRPEFVKVTKKTEVQKYKNSAEEGVVEEVDFRGYGIELRVRVNGVLLTARRSFDQPRIEVGEKVDVFIYRMFVTQGDTATLLENKSLREPVVVI
;
A
#
# COMPACT_ATOMS: atom_id res chain seq x y z
N MET A 1 3.11 13.30 18.05
CA MET A 1 3.55 12.17 17.21
C MET A 1 4.26 11.14 18.09
N TYR A 2 4.17 9.85 17.74
CA TYR A 2 4.81 8.77 18.49
C TYR A 2 6.15 8.35 17.88
N VAL A 3 6.19 8.21 16.54
CA VAL A 3 7.44 8.07 15.78
C VAL A 3 7.60 9.30 14.91
N GLU A 4 8.77 9.94 14.92
CA GLU A 4 9.07 11.08 14.06
C GLU A 4 10.41 10.84 13.36
N LEU A 5 10.42 11.05 12.07
CA LEU A 5 11.62 11.15 11.25
C LEU A 5 11.79 12.62 10.89
N LYS A 6 12.95 13.21 11.17
CA LYS A 6 13.25 14.62 10.90
C LYS A 6 14.49 14.73 10.03
N HIS A 7 14.29 15.18 8.79
CA HIS A 7 15.36 15.44 7.82
C HIS A 7 16.31 14.24 7.62
N ILE A 8 15.74 13.01 7.58
CA ILE A 8 16.53 11.78 7.45
C ILE A 8 17.12 11.67 6.06
N ASN A 9 18.44 11.53 6.02
CA ASN A 9 19.20 11.27 4.80
C ASN A 9 19.97 9.97 4.94
N LYS A 10 20.03 9.19 3.83
CA LYS A 10 20.82 7.97 3.75
C LYS A 10 21.27 7.71 2.34
N HIS A 11 22.57 7.48 2.17
CA HIS A 11 23.21 7.18 0.90
C HIS A 11 23.91 5.82 0.95
N PHE A 12 23.90 5.11 -0.17
CA PHE A 12 24.75 3.94 -0.42
C PHE A 12 25.54 4.22 -1.70
N GLY A 13 26.76 4.71 -1.55
CA GLY A 13 27.53 5.25 -2.68
C GLY A 13 26.75 6.42 -3.34
N ASN A 14 26.46 6.30 -4.62
CA ASN A 14 25.70 7.30 -5.38
C ASN A 14 24.17 7.18 -5.25
N PHE A 15 23.68 6.12 -4.59
CA PHE A 15 22.26 5.88 -4.44
C PHE A 15 21.72 6.56 -3.18
N LYS A 16 20.76 7.49 -3.37
CA LYS A 16 20.04 8.13 -2.28
C LYS A 16 18.86 7.25 -1.87
N ALA A 17 19.02 6.52 -0.78
CA ALA A 17 17.95 5.68 -0.22
C ALA A 17 16.94 6.48 0.59
N SER A 18 17.38 7.58 1.21
CA SER A 18 16.51 8.59 1.84
C SER A 18 17.09 9.96 1.55
N ASP A 19 16.24 10.91 1.13
CA ASP A 19 16.58 12.26 0.72
C ASP A 19 15.60 13.23 1.40
N ASP A 20 16.03 13.77 2.55
CA ASP A 20 15.26 14.71 3.38
C ASP A 20 13.89 14.17 3.86
N VAL A 21 13.86 12.91 4.32
CA VAL A 21 12.63 12.29 4.78
C VAL A 21 12.19 12.87 6.11
N THR A 22 11.02 13.53 6.09
CA THR A 22 10.37 14.09 7.29
C THR A 22 8.93 13.60 7.36
N VAL A 23 8.59 12.85 8.42
CA VAL A 23 7.24 12.31 8.62
C VAL A 23 7.01 11.98 10.09
N GLY A 24 5.75 12.13 10.54
CA GLY A 24 5.31 11.75 11.88
C GLY A 24 4.23 10.67 11.83
N ILE A 25 4.28 9.75 12.78
CA ILE A 25 3.35 8.63 12.94
C ILE A 25 2.68 8.72 14.31
N GLU A 26 1.38 8.59 14.35
CA GLU A 26 0.60 8.58 15.60
C GLU A 26 0.67 7.22 16.30
N LYS A 27 0.46 7.24 17.62
CA LYS A 27 0.43 6.03 18.43
C LYS A 27 -0.79 5.14 18.09
N GLY A 28 -0.59 3.83 18.05
CA GLY A 28 -1.65 2.85 17.83
C GLY A 28 -2.10 2.69 16.37
N LYS A 29 -1.51 3.43 15.43
CA LYS A 29 -1.81 3.33 13.98
C LYS A 29 -1.06 2.18 13.32
N LEU A 30 -1.67 1.62 12.30
CA LEU A 30 -1.05 0.69 11.36
C LEU A 30 -0.72 1.43 10.06
N ILE A 31 0.56 1.70 9.85
CA ILE A 31 1.07 2.51 8.74
C ILE A 31 1.58 1.62 7.63
N GLY A 32 1.12 1.86 6.40
CA GLY A 32 1.64 1.27 5.18
C GLY A 32 2.71 2.16 4.54
N LEU A 33 3.96 1.72 4.51
CA LEU A 33 5.03 2.40 3.78
C LEU A 33 5.05 1.83 2.36
N LEU A 34 4.51 2.58 1.40
CA LEU A 34 4.22 2.14 0.05
C LEU A 34 5.09 2.88 -0.98
N GLY A 35 5.48 2.20 -2.04
CA GLY A 35 6.22 2.79 -3.17
C GLY A 35 6.89 1.74 -4.05
N PRO A 36 7.48 2.11 -5.18
CA PRO A 36 8.16 1.19 -6.07
C PRO A 36 9.41 0.57 -5.43
N SER A 37 9.90 -0.50 -6.03
CA SER A 37 11.18 -1.10 -5.62
C SER A 37 12.30 -0.06 -5.71
N GLY A 38 13.18 -0.02 -4.72
CA GLY A 38 14.26 0.96 -4.66
C GLY A 38 13.85 2.36 -4.17
N SER A 39 12.63 2.60 -3.70
CA SER A 39 12.21 3.90 -3.16
C SER A 39 12.69 4.20 -1.73
N GLY A 40 13.44 3.29 -1.09
CA GLY A 40 14.03 3.50 0.23
C GLY A 40 13.24 2.94 1.41
N LYS A 41 12.09 2.31 1.21
CA LYS A 41 11.18 1.82 2.27
C LYS A 41 11.85 0.92 3.32
N THR A 42 12.47 -0.16 2.87
CA THR A 42 13.19 -1.09 3.77
C THR A 42 14.34 -0.40 4.50
N THR A 43 15.00 0.57 3.86
CA THR A 43 16.07 1.37 4.50
C THR A 43 15.49 2.22 5.64
N ILE A 44 14.37 2.91 5.41
CA ILE A 44 13.66 3.68 6.44
C ILE A 44 13.28 2.76 7.60
N LEU A 45 12.68 1.60 7.30
CA LEU A 45 12.28 0.63 8.33
C LEU A 45 13.48 0.16 9.16
N ARG A 46 14.61 -0.15 8.51
CA ARG A 46 15.85 -0.59 9.17
C ARG A 46 16.49 0.52 10.01
N MET A 47 16.42 1.78 9.58
CA MET A 47 16.90 2.90 10.37
C MET A 47 16.09 3.10 11.64
N ILE A 48 14.76 2.99 11.58
CA ILE A 48 13.89 3.01 12.77
C ILE A 48 14.24 1.85 13.71
N ALA A 49 14.49 0.66 13.17
CA ALA A 49 14.86 -0.51 13.95
C ALA A 49 16.26 -0.44 14.59
N GLY A 50 17.14 0.45 14.11
CA GLY A 50 18.54 0.51 14.51
C GLY A 50 19.42 -0.57 13.89
N LEU A 51 18.99 -1.12 12.76
CA LEU A 51 19.74 -2.07 11.93
C LEU A 51 20.56 -1.35 10.86
N GLU A 52 20.29 -0.07 10.64
CA GLU A 52 21.01 0.85 9.76
C GLU A 52 21.05 2.22 10.44
N ASN A 53 22.11 3.00 10.20
CA ASN A 53 22.21 4.36 10.72
C ASN A 53 21.89 5.37 9.61
N PRO A 54 21.12 6.43 9.89
CA PRO A 54 21.01 7.56 8.96
C PRO A 54 22.35 8.29 8.86
N ASP A 55 22.62 8.92 7.72
CA ASP A 55 23.80 9.75 7.53
C ASP A 55 23.60 11.14 8.19
N SER A 56 22.35 11.60 8.25
CA SER A 56 21.94 12.82 8.98
C SER A 56 20.46 12.76 9.31
N GLY A 57 20.02 13.68 10.18
CA GLY A 57 18.65 13.77 10.67
C GLY A 57 18.42 13.03 11.98
N GLU A 58 17.21 13.09 12.50
CA GLU A 58 16.84 12.53 13.80
C GLU A 58 15.69 11.55 13.69
N ILE A 59 15.80 10.42 14.39
CA ILE A 59 14.74 9.44 14.59
C ILE A 59 14.30 9.57 16.04
N ILE A 60 13.02 9.89 16.25
CA ILE A 60 12.45 10.13 17.57
C ILE A 60 11.35 9.11 17.81
N ILE A 61 11.37 8.43 18.96
CA ILE A 61 10.30 7.55 19.42
C ILE A 61 9.90 7.97 20.82
N ASP A 62 8.61 8.21 21.02
CA ASP A 62 8.04 8.65 22.31
C ASP A 62 8.79 9.86 22.88
N GLY A 63 9.07 10.86 22.03
CA GLY A 63 9.78 12.10 22.36
C GLY A 63 11.28 11.95 22.59
N LYS A 64 11.88 10.77 22.39
CA LYS A 64 13.31 10.53 22.62
C LYS A 64 14.02 10.28 21.28
N VAL A 65 15.14 10.98 21.06
CA VAL A 65 16.04 10.70 19.93
C VAL A 65 16.71 9.35 20.17
N ILE A 66 16.65 8.46 19.19
CA ILE A 66 17.11 7.08 19.31
C ILE A 66 18.23 6.71 18.33
N ASN A 67 18.82 7.67 17.64
CA ASN A 67 19.88 7.41 16.65
C ASN A 67 20.99 6.52 17.20
N ASP A 68 21.50 6.84 18.38
CA ASP A 68 22.62 6.13 19.04
C ASP A 68 22.17 4.96 19.92
N VAL A 69 20.86 4.69 20.00
CA VAL A 69 20.32 3.58 20.79
C VAL A 69 20.47 2.28 20.00
N PRO A 70 21.20 1.26 20.50
CA PRO A 70 21.32 -0.03 19.81
C PRO A 70 19.94 -0.69 19.58
N ALA A 71 19.77 -1.41 18.47
CA ALA A 71 18.52 -2.09 18.11
C ALA A 71 17.93 -2.92 19.27
N SER A 72 18.76 -3.65 20.01
CA SER A 72 18.35 -4.48 21.15
C SER A 72 17.73 -3.71 22.33
N LYS A 73 17.93 -2.39 22.39
CA LYS A 73 17.45 -1.51 23.45
C LYS A 73 16.31 -0.59 23.01
N ARG A 74 15.90 -0.64 21.73
CA ARG A 74 14.83 0.22 21.20
C ARG A 74 13.41 -0.26 21.56
N GLY A 75 13.25 -1.50 22.09
CA GLY A 75 11.94 -2.05 22.44
C GLY A 75 11.04 -2.29 21.21
N ILE A 76 11.63 -2.58 20.06
CA ILE A 76 10.95 -2.74 18.77
C ILE A 76 10.86 -4.23 18.42
N GLY A 77 9.69 -4.68 18.01
CA GLY A 77 9.51 -5.97 17.35
C GLY A 77 9.77 -5.85 15.85
N PHE A 78 10.53 -6.78 15.27
CA PHE A 78 10.83 -6.77 13.84
C PHE A 78 10.50 -8.11 13.18
N VAL A 79 9.75 -8.07 12.08
CA VAL A 79 9.46 -9.23 11.22
C VAL A 79 10.15 -9.01 9.88
N PHE A 80 11.10 -9.87 9.55
CA PHE A 80 11.86 -9.82 8.29
C PHE A 80 11.07 -10.46 7.14
N GLN A 81 11.31 -10.02 5.93
CA GLN A 81 10.71 -10.57 4.70
C GLN A 81 10.88 -12.09 4.57
N SER A 82 12.04 -12.63 4.95
CA SER A 82 12.32 -14.08 4.96
C SER A 82 11.83 -14.79 6.24
N TYR A 83 11.09 -14.07 7.10
CA TYR A 83 10.68 -14.49 8.46
C TYR A 83 11.86 -14.72 9.42
N ALA A 84 13.04 -15.02 8.93
CA ALA A 84 14.28 -15.25 9.68
C ALA A 84 14.11 -16.16 10.92
N LEU A 85 13.31 -17.23 10.79
CA LEU A 85 13.14 -18.22 11.87
C LEU A 85 14.42 -19.03 12.05
N PHE A 86 14.73 -19.34 13.30
CA PHE A 86 15.83 -20.23 13.65
C PHE A 86 15.47 -21.66 13.27
N ARG A 87 16.08 -22.20 12.23
CA ARG A 87 15.70 -23.47 11.60
C ARG A 87 15.83 -24.69 12.51
N TYR A 88 16.76 -24.63 13.46
CA TYR A 88 17.05 -25.71 14.42
C TYR A 88 16.34 -25.54 15.78
N MET A 89 15.45 -24.55 15.88
CA MET A 89 14.63 -24.31 17.05
C MET A 89 13.18 -24.67 16.73
N THR A 90 12.48 -25.21 17.73
CA THR A 90 11.04 -25.45 17.64
C THR A 90 10.27 -24.14 17.52
N VAL A 91 8.97 -24.20 17.22
CA VAL A 91 8.04 -23.04 17.28
C VAL A 91 8.12 -22.39 18.65
N PHE A 92 8.02 -23.19 19.72
CA PHE A 92 8.14 -22.70 21.11
C PHE A 92 9.46 -21.94 21.32
N ASP A 93 10.57 -22.53 20.94
CA ASP A 93 11.90 -21.92 21.16
C ASP A 93 12.13 -20.66 20.31
N ASN A 94 11.59 -20.60 19.10
CA ASN A 94 11.60 -19.41 18.28
C ASN A 94 10.87 -18.24 18.98
N VAL A 95 9.66 -18.47 19.48
CA VAL A 95 8.85 -17.44 20.18
C VAL A 95 9.50 -17.08 21.51
N ALA A 96 10.01 -18.05 22.27
CA ALA A 96 10.67 -17.86 23.55
C ALA A 96 12.02 -17.15 23.48
N PHE A 97 12.64 -17.06 22.31
CA PHE A 97 14.03 -16.64 22.13
C PHE A 97 14.33 -15.28 22.80
N GLY A 98 13.56 -14.25 22.49
CA GLY A 98 13.75 -12.92 23.06
C GLY A 98 13.56 -12.88 24.59
N LEU A 99 12.61 -13.66 25.10
CA LEU A 99 12.34 -13.77 26.53
C LEU A 99 13.47 -14.46 27.28
N LYS A 100 14.05 -15.51 26.66
CA LYS A 100 15.24 -16.21 27.20
C LYS A 100 16.47 -15.28 27.28
N ILE A 101 16.71 -14.45 26.25
CA ILE A 101 17.76 -13.42 26.25
C ILE A 101 17.52 -12.40 27.36
N ALA A 102 16.28 -12.00 27.58
CA ALA A 102 15.87 -11.11 28.65
C ALA A 102 15.89 -11.78 30.05
N LYS A 103 16.31 -13.05 30.13
CA LYS A 103 16.41 -13.82 31.38
C LYS A 103 15.11 -13.88 32.18
N LYS A 104 13.96 -13.93 31.50
CA LYS A 104 12.67 -14.10 32.15
C LYS A 104 12.53 -15.49 32.80
N PRO A 105 11.77 -15.62 33.90
CA PRO A 105 11.47 -16.90 34.53
C PRO A 105 10.83 -17.91 33.55
N ALA A 106 11.16 -19.19 33.72
CA ALA A 106 10.69 -20.24 32.80
C ALA A 106 9.15 -20.38 32.75
N ASN A 107 8.46 -20.16 33.85
CA ASN A 107 7.00 -20.14 33.91
C ASN A 107 6.41 -18.97 33.12
N GLU A 108 6.93 -17.74 33.27
CA GLU A 108 6.50 -16.56 32.50
C GLU A 108 6.72 -16.79 30.99
N ILE A 109 7.88 -17.37 30.61
CA ILE A 109 8.16 -17.70 29.22
C ILE A 109 7.11 -18.67 28.68
N LYS A 110 6.81 -19.74 29.43
CA LYS A 110 5.85 -20.75 29.02
C LYS A 110 4.45 -20.16 28.83
N GLU A 111 3.97 -19.40 29.80
CA GLU A 111 2.66 -18.75 29.75
C GLU A 111 2.57 -17.79 28.55
N ARG A 112 3.56 -16.90 28.40
CA ARG A 112 3.58 -15.91 27.32
C ARG A 112 3.66 -16.56 25.94
N VAL A 113 4.44 -17.63 25.77
CA VAL A 113 4.52 -18.34 24.48
C VAL A 113 3.19 -19.00 24.14
N HIS A 114 2.52 -19.65 25.10
CA HIS A 114 1.21 -20.27 24.85
C HIS A 114 0.16 -19.21 24.49
N GLU A 115 0.09 -18.11 25.24
CA GLU A 115 -0.79 -16.98 24.93
C GLU A 115 -0.59 -16.47 23.49
N LEU A 116 0.65 -16.29 23.08
CA LEU A 116 0.95 -15.80 21.74
C LEU A 116 0.66 -16.83 20.65
N LEU A 117 0.92 -18.11 20.90
CA LEU A 117 0.59 -19.17 19.93
C LEU A 117 -0.93 -19.33 19.78
N GLU A 118 -1.69 -19.16 20.85
CA GLU A 118 -3.15 -19.10 20.79
C GLU A 118 -3.61 -17.87 19.99
N LEU A 119 -3.05 -16.67 20.28
CA LEU A 119 -3.37 -15.42 19.59
C LEU A 119 -3.14 -15.53 18.07
N VAL A 120 -2.08 -16.20 17.65
CA VAL A 120 -1.76 -16.37 16.21
C VAL A 120 -2.38 -17.63 15.60
N GLY A 121 -3.17 -18.40 16.36
CA GLY A 121 -3.85 -19.61 15.88
C GLY A 121 -2.91 -20.77 15.57
N LEU A 122 -1.88 -20.96 16.39
CA LEU A 122 -0.86 -22.02 16.24
C LEU A 122 -0.76 -22.93 17.47
N SER A 123 -1.79 -22.98 18.32
CA SER A 123 -1.86 -23.90 19.45
C SER A 123 -1.69 -25.35 18.99
N GLY A 124 -0.91 -26.14 19.71
CA GLY A 124 -0.59 -27.53 19.39
C GLY A 124 0.58 -27.72 18.42
N LEU A 125 1.18 -26.62 17.91
CA LEU A 125 2.35 -26.68 17.03
C LEU A 125 3.67 -26.35 17.73
N GLU A 126 3.69 -26.26 19.07
CA GLU A 126 4.83 -25.80 19.88
C GLU A 126 6.11 -26.58 19.60
N LYS A 127 5.98 -27.88 19.36
CA LYS A 127 7.11 -28.81 19.16
C LYS A 127 7.57 -28.94 17.71
N ARG A 128 6.81 -28.35 16.75
CA ARG A 128 7.18 -28.38 15.33
C ARG A 128 8.39 -27.51 15.04
N TYR A 129 9.12 -27.86 13.98
CA TYR A 129 10.19 -27.05 13.44
C TYR A 129 9.71 -26.22 12.25
N PRO A 130 10.39 -25.10 11.90
CA PRO A 130 10.00 -24.26 10.76
C PRO A 130 9.86 -25.01 9.43
N SER A 131 10.61 -26.08 9.22
CA SER A 131 10.55 -26.94 8.02
C SER A 131 9.23 -27.72 7.89
N GLU A 132 8.52 -27.92 8.98
CA GLU A 132 7.24 -28.65 9.05
C GLU A 132 6.01 -27.73 8.92
N LEU A 133 6.21 -26.43 8.72
CA LEU A 133 5.18 -25.41 8.69
C LEU A 133 4.92 -24.90 7.27
N SER A 134 3.66 -24.51 6.99
CA SER A 134 3.33 -23.76 5.79
C SER A 134 3.94 -22.35 5.84
N GLY A 135 3.98 -21.64 4.68
CA GLY A 135 4.46 -20.25 4.61
C GLY A 135 3.74 -19.32 5.59
N GLY A 136 2.40 -19.37 5.61
CA GLY A 136 1.58 -18.56 6.52
C GLY A 136 1.80 -18.93 7.99
N GLN A 137 2.01 -20.21 8.30
CA GLN A 137 2.34 -20.63 9.68
C GLN A 137 3.71 -20.11 10.11
N ARG A 138 4.73 -20.20 9.25
CA ARG A 138 6.06 -19.61 9.53
C ARG A 138 5.98 -18.12 9.81
N GLN A 139 5.18 -17.40 9.02
CA GLN A 139 4.96 -15.98 9.23
C GLN A 139 4.33 -15.70 10.58
N ARG A 140 3.25 -16.41 10.96
CA ARG A 140 2.60 -16.26 12.26
C ARG A 140 3.54 -16.55 13.44
N VAL A 141 4.45 -17.53 13.30
CA VAL A 141 5.53 -17.76 14.29
C VAL A 141 6.46 -16.55 14.38
N ALA A 142 6.86 -15.94 13.24
CA ALA A 142 7.70 -14.76 13.25
C ALA A 142 7.01 -13.56 13.93
N PHE A 143 5.69 -13.39 13.72
CA PHE A 143 4.90 -12.40 14.44
C PHE A 143 4.87 -12.67 15.95
N ALA A 144 4.56 -13.92 16.37
CA ALA A 144 4.55 -14.29 17.77
C ALA A 144 5.92 -14.01 18.43
N ARG A 145 7.02 -14.35 17.73
CA ARG A 145 8.39 -14.04 18.19
C ARG A 145 8.63 -12.55 18.37
N ALA A 146 8.19 -11.75 17.39
CA ALA A 146 8.35 -10.28 17.45
C ALA A 146 7.53 -9.64 18.58
N LEU A 147 6.36 -10.19 18.88
CA LEU A 147 5.46 -9.74 19.95
C LEU A 147 5.85 -10.24 21.35
N ALA A 148 6.66 -11.30 21.44
CA ALA A 148 6.98 -11.94 22.72
C ALA A 148 7.57 -10.97 23.76
N PRO A 149 8.50 -10.05 23.41
CA PRO A 149 9.04 -9.06 24.35
C PRO A 149 8.08 -7.93 24.72
N ASN A 150 6.84 -7.96 24.23
CA ASN A 150 5.84 -6.89 24.38
C ASN A 150 6.32 -5.52 23.82
N PRO A 151 6.64 -5.45 22.52
CA PRO A 151 7.15 -4.24 21.91
C PRO A 151 6.08 -3.15 21.87
N GLN A 152 6.52 -1.88 21.90
CA GLN A 152 5.64 -0.74 21.71
C GLN A 152 5.52 -0.31 20.24
N LEU A 153 6.44 -0.76 19.39
CA LEU A 153 6.46 -0.54 17.95
C LEU A 153 6.76 -1.86 17.24
N LEU A 154 5.97 -2.18 16.22
CA LEU A 154 6.15 -3.38 15.39
C LEU A 154 6.49 -2.97 13.96
N LEU A 155 7.60 -3.48 13.45
CA LEU A 155 8.07 -3.21 12.09
C LEU A 155 8.04 -4.48 11.25
N LEU A 156 7.46 -4.39 10.06
CA LEU A 156 7.17 -5.53 9.19
C LEU A 156 7.73 -5.26 7.79
N ASP A 157 8.75 -6.00 7.41
CA ASP A 157 9.40 -5.85 6.10
C ASP A 157 8.75 -6.83 5.11
N GLU A 158 7.92 -6.34 4.20
CA GLU A 158 7.15 -7.10 3.20
C GLU A 158 6.42 -8.33 3.78
N PRO A 159 5.52 -8.14 4.75
CA PRO A 159 4.95 -9.27 5.50
C PRO A 159 4.10 -10.22 4.65
N PHE A 160 3.67 -9.83 3.47
CA PHE A 160 2.80 -10.63 2.60
C PHE A 160 3.53 -11.20 1.37
N ALA A 161 4.84 -10.99 1.25
CA ALA A 161 5.64 -11.53 0.17
C ALA A 161 5.76 -13.07 0.26
N ALA A 162 5.96 -13.72 -0.89
CA ALA A 162 6.20 -15.16 -1.01
C ALA A 162 5.08 -16.08 -0.47
N ILE A 163 3.83 -15.61 -0.46
CA ILE A 163 2.64 -16.37 -0.03
C ILE A 163 1.67 -16.44 -1.21
N ASP A 164 0.96 -17.57 -1.34
CA ASP A 164 -0.08 -17.72 -2.35
C ASP A 164 -1.25 -16.72 -2.14
N ALA A 165 -1.97 -16.38 -3.23
CA ALA A 165 -2.95 -15.30 -3.23
C ALA A 165 -4.10 -15.50 -2.22
N LYS A 166 -4.56 -16.74 -2.02
CA LYS A 166 -5.66 -17.04 -1.09
C LYS A 166 -5.23 -16.85 0.36
N VAL A 167 -4.08 -17.41 0.73
CA VAL A 167 -3.53 -17.29 2.09
C VAL A 167 -3.11 -15.84 2.38
N ARG A 168 -2.68 -15.10 1.36
CA ARG A 168 -2.33 -13.67 1.47
C ARG A 168 -3.52 -12.83 1.92
N GLN A 169 -4.71 -13.03 1.32
CA GLN A 169 -5.93 -12.30 1.70
C GLN A 169 -6.35 -12.61 3.14
N GLU A 170 -6.32 -13.88 3.53
CA GLU A 170 -6.62 -14.30 4.92
C GLU A 170 -5.64 -13.66 5.92
N LEU A 171 -4.36 -13.59 5.55
CA LEU A 171 -3.31 -12.98 6.37
C LEU A 171 -3.44 -11.47 6.52
N ARG A 172 -3.85 -10.75 5.47
CA ARG A 172 -4.11 -9.30 5.54
C ARG A 172 -5.19 -8.99 6.58
N SER A 173 -6.34 -9.66 6.46
CA SER A 173 -7.46 -9.48 7.39
C SER A 173 -7.09 -9.88 8.82
N TRP A 174 -6.36 -11.00 8.98
CA TRP A 174 -5.86 -11.46 10.28
C TRP A 174 -4.89 -10.45 10.90
N LEU A 175 -3.91 -9.96 10.15
CA LEU A 175 -2.91 -8.99 10.63
C LEU A 175 -3.58 -7.71 11.11
N LYS A 176 -4.47 -7.14 10.30
CA LYS A 176 -5.23 -5.93 10.64
C LYS A 176 -5.99 -6.11 11.95
N GLY A 177 -6.78 -7.17 12.05
CA GLY A 177 -7.55 -7.47 13.27
C GLY A 177 -6.68 -7.70 14.50
N MET A 178 -5.53 -8.38 14.35
CA MET A 178 -4.58 -8.62 15.43
C MET A 178 -3.96 -7.33 15.94
N ILE A 179 -3.46 -6.46 15.04
CA ILE A 179 -2.83 -5.19 15.42
C ILE A 179 -3.85 -4.27 16.09
N GLN A 180 -5.07 -4.18 15.57
CA GLN A 180 -6.16 -3.42 16.20
C GLN A 180 -6.49 -3.92 17.61
N LYS A 181 -6.55 -5.25 17.80
CA LYS A 181 -6.79 -5.84 19.12
C LYS A 181 -5.68 -5.55 20.12
N LEU A 182 -4.43 -5.53 19.67
CA LEU A 182 -3.25 -5.27 20.51
C LEU A 182 -3.00 -3.78 20.76
N GLY A 183 -3.51 -2.89 19.92
CA GLY A 183 -3.27 -1.45 19.99
C GLY A 183 -1.80 -1.05 19.81
N VAL A 184 -0.97 -1.93 19.23
CA VAL A 184 0.45 -1.67 19.02
C VAL A 184 0.65 -0.82 17.76
N THR A 185 1.47 0.23 17.86
CA THR A 185 1.87 1.01 16.67
C THR A 185 2.65 0.11 15.73
N SER A 186 2.29 0.11 14.45
CA SER A 186 2.90 -0.81 13.50
C SER A 186 3.20 -0.12 12.18
N ILE A 187 4.34 -0.46 11.58
CA ILE A 187 4.73 0.01 10.25
C ILE A 187 5.03 -1.22 9.40
N PHE A 188 4.37 -1.36 8.26
CA PHE A 188 4.71 -2.40 7.30
C PHE A 188 5.13 -1.79 5.96
N VAL A 189 6.10 -2.44 5.33
CA VAL A 189 6.58 -2.11 3.99
C VAL A 189 5.87 -2.99 2.98
N THR A 190 5.42 -2.40 1.89
CA THR A 190 4.91 -3.14 0.72
C THR A 190 5.16 -2.35 -0.56
N HIS A 191 5.19 -3.07 -1.68
CA HIS A 191 5.12 -2.49 -3.02
C HIS A 191 3.75 -2.76 -3.68
N ASP A 192 2.88 -3.51 -3.03
CA ASP A 192 1.52 -3.85 -3.46
C ASP A 192 0.53 -2.80 -2.96
N GLN A 193 -0.16 -2.14 -3.89
CA GLN A 193 -1.13 -1.08 -3.60
C GLN A 193 -2.35 -1.62 -2.87
N ASP A 194 -2.82 -2.81 -3.25
CA ASP A 194 -3.99 -3.43 -2.63
C ASP A 194 -3.72 -3.77 -1.17
N GLU A 195 -2.51 -4.24 -0.85
CA GLU A 195 -2.09 -4.50 0.53
C GLU A 195 -2.15 -3.23 1.37
N ALA A 196 -1.58 -2.13 0.87
CA ALA A 196 -1.58 -0.87 1.59
C ALA A 196 -3.00 -0.32 1.80
N ILE A 197 -3.84 -0.35 0.75
CA ILE A 197 -5.23 0.15 0.80
C ILE A 197 -6.09 -0.68 1.77
N GLU A 198 -5.95 -2.01 1.75
CA GLU A 198 -6.79 -2.90 2.56
C GLU A 198 -6.41 -2.88 4.04
N VAL A 199 -5.11 -2.81 4.34
CA VAL A 199 -4.56 -3.09 5.67
C VAL A 199 -4.29 -1.81 6.47
N ALA A 200 -3.74 -0.76 5.86
CA ALA A 200 -3.26 0.42 6.57
C ALA A 200 -4.40 1.33 7.08
N ASP A 201 -4.16 1.99 8.22
CA ASP A 201 -4.94 3.14 8.68
C ASP A 201 -4.48 4.42 7.95
N GLU A 202 -3.17 4.54 7.71
CA GLU A 202 -2.55 5.60 6.92
C GLU A 202 -1.45 5.02 6.02
N ILE A 203 -1.28 5.65 4.85
CA ILE A 203 -0.26 5.28 3.88
C ILE A 203 0.75 6.42 3.77
N ILE A 204 2.03 6.08 3.85
CA ILE A 204 3.15 6.95 3.50
C ILE A 204 3.66 6.50 2.14
N ILE A 205 3.51 7.35 1.12
CA ILE A 205 3.96 7.05 -0.24
C ILE A 205 5.38 7.56 -0.40
N THR A 206 6.28 6.67 -0.83
CA THR A 206 7.69 6.99 -1.08
C THR A 206 8.06 6.82 -2.54
N ASN A 207 8.89 7.73 -3.04
CA ASN A 207 9.46 7.64 -4.38
C ASN A 207 10.87 8.25 -4.36
N ARG A 208 11.86 7.55 -4.95
CA ARG A 208 13.24 8.03 -5.08
C ARG A 208 13.84 8.57 -3.78
N GLY A 209 13.55 7.92 -2.65
CA GLY A 209 14.03 8.30 -1.33
C GLY A 209 13.29 9.45 -0.65
N ARG A 210 12.22 10.00 -1.25
CA ARG A 210 11.40 11.09 -0.69
C ARG A 210 10.01 10.62 -0.33
N ILE A 211 9.36 11.38 0.55
CA ILE A 211 7.92 11.22 0.82
C ILE A 211 7.15 12.01 -0.24
N GLU A 212 6.27 11.35 -0.96
CA GLU A 212 5.39 11.96 -1.95
C GLU A 212 4.10 12.48 -1.32
N GLN A 213 3.47 11.65 -0.49
CA GLN A 213 2.21 11.97 0.16
C GLN A 213 2.00 11.10 1.39
N VAL A 214 1.28 11.63 2.38
CA VAL A 214 0.80 10.90 3.56
C VAL A 214 -0.70 11.14 3.69
N GLY A 215 -1.47 10.12 4.04
CA GLY A 215 -2.90 10.22 4.29
C GLY A 215 -3.56 8.86 4.46
N THR A 216 -4.85 8.86 4.72
CA THR A 216 -5.64 7.62 4.72
C THR A 216 -5.64 6.97 3.32
N PRO A 217 -5.89 5.65 3.21
CA PRO A 217 -6.00 4.99 1.90
C PRO A 217 -6.97 5.71 0.95
N TYR A 218 -8.09 6.19 1.45
CA TYR A 218 -9.07 6.92 0.66
C TYR A 218 -8.52 8.27 0.16
N GLU A 219 -7.86 9.04 1.02
CA GLU A 219 -7.30 10.36 0.67
C GLU A 219 -6.20 10.24 -0.38
N VAL A 220 -5.22 9.36 -0.19
CA VAL A 220 -4.11 9.21 -1.15
C VAL A 220 -4.58 8.69 -2.51
N TYR A 221 -5.65 7.88 -2.51
CA TYR A 221 -6.25 7.38 -3.73
C TYR A 221 -7.13 8.44 -4.43
N SER A 222 -8.03 9.11 -3.69
CA SER A 222 -9.02 10.02 -4.26
C SER A 222 -8.47 11.40 -4.57
N ASN A 223 -7.51 11.87 -3.76
CA ASN A 223 -6.95 13.22 -3.82
C ASN A 223 -5.41 13.17 -3.87
N PRO A 224 -4.81 12.56 -4.90
CA PRO A 224 -3.37 12.59 -5.08
C PRO A 224 -2.89 14.04 -5.24
N THR A 225 -1.85 14.41 -4.49
CA THR A 225 -1.27 15.77 -4.52
C THR A 225 -0.10 15.88 -5.47
N THR A 226 0.59 14.75 -5.77
CA THR A 226 1.73 14.74 -6.68
C THR A 226 1.41 13.99 -7.98
N ALA A 227 2.10 14.37 -9.05
CA ALA A 227 2.03 13.67 -10.33
C ALA A 227 2.37 12.18 -10.19
N PHE A 228 3.35 11.87 -9.33
CA PHE A 228 3.70 10.49 -9.01
C PHE A 228 2.52 9.75 -8.37
N THR A 229 1.94 10.26 -7.30
CA THR A 229 0.83 9.60 -6.59
C THR A 229 -0.39 9.41 -7.51
N ALA A 230 -0.71 10.40 -8.35
CA ALA A 230 -1.81 10.31 -9.31
C ALA A 230 -1.62 9.15 -10.30
N SER A 231 -0.38 8.96 -10.80
CA SER A 231 -0.03 7.93 -11.77
C SER A 231 0.27 6.57 -11.15
N PHE A 232 0.60 6.52 -9.86
CA PHE A 232 1.06 5.31 -9.19
C PHE A 232 -0.08 4.31 -8.94
N PHE A 233 -1.29 4.79 -8.63
CA PHE A 233 -2.43 3.91 -8.33
C PHE A 233 -3.23 3.51 -9.58
N GLY A 234 -3.63 2.23 -9.64
CA GLY A 234 -4.76 1.77 -10.42
C GLY A 234 -4.56 1.60 -11.93
N GLN A 235 -3.36 1.47 -12.47
CA GLN A 235 -3.08 1.28 -13.91
C GLN A 235 -3.78 2.35 -14.81
N PRO A 236 -3.53 3.63 -14.62
CA PRO A 236 -4.21 4.69 -15.35
C PRO A 236 -3.74 4.78 -16.80
N SER A 237 -4.60 5.31 -17.67
CA SER A 237 -4.23 5.80 -19.00
C SER A 237 -3.60 7.19 -18.87
N ILE A 238 -2.39 7.37 -19.39
CA ILE A 238 -1.64 8.63 -19.31
C ILE A 238 -1.40 9.18 -20.72
N PHE A 239 -1.75 10.43 -20.96
CA PHE A 239 -1.58 11.09 -22.26
C PHE A 239 -1.36 12.60 -22.11
N LYS A 240 -0.73 13.23 -23.11
CA LYS A 240 -0.33 14.63 -23.02
C LYS A 240 -1.46 15.62 -23.32
N ASP A 241 -2.16 15.45 -24.42
CA ASP A 241 -3.14 16.43 -24.90
C ASP A 241 -4.56 15.99 -24.54
N TYR A 242 -5.08 16.57 -23.47
CA TYR A 242 -6.45 16.31 -23.04
C TYR A 242 -7.48 17.33 -23.58
N SER A 243 -7.06 18.35 -24.28
CA SER A 243 -7.95 19.32 -24.92
C SER A 243 -8.91 18.67 -25.95
N LYS A 244 -8.55 17.47 -26.40
CA LYS A 244 -9.37 16.62 -27.27
C LYS A 244 -10.63 16.10 -26.60
N PHE A 245 -10.70 16.12 -25.27
CA PHE A 245 -11.86 15.67 -24.50
C PHE A 245 -12.70 16.86 -24.09
N ARG A 246 -13.98 16.81 -24.43
CA ARG A 246 -14.91 17.89 -24.17
C ARG A 246 -15.23 18.06 -22.70
N ARG A 247 -15.65 19.28 -22.31
CA ARG A 247 -16.21 19.57 -20.99
C ARG A 247 -15.23 19.51 -19.80
N PHE A 248 -13.93 19.64 -20.05
CA PHE A 248 -12.93 19.88 -19.02
C PHE A 248 -12.36 21.28 -19.10
N ASP A 249 -11.95 21.83 -17.97
CA ASP A 249 -11.20 23.08 -17.94
C ASP A 249 -9.79 22.86 -18.50
N ILE A 250 -9.32 23.82 -19.28
CA ILE A 250 -7.94 23.77 -19.80
C ILE A 250 -7.04 24.50 -18.81
N LEU A 251 -6.07 23.77 -18.26
CA LEU A 251 -5.04 24.33 -17.39
C LEU A 251 -3.83 24.76 -18.23
N GLU A 252 -3.29 25.92 -17.91
CA GLU A 252 -2.02 26.37 -18.50
C GLU A 252 -0.87 25.48 -18.03
N ASN A 253 0.11 25.24 -18.91
CA ASN A 253 1.27 24.40 -18.62
C ASN A 253 0.95 22.97 -18.17
N ALA A 254 -0.19 22.42 -18.60
CA ALA A 254 -0.53 21.02 -18.38
C ALA A 254 0.43 20.09 -19.14
N GLU A 255 1.00 19.09 -18.45
CA GLU A 255 1.95 18.14 -19.04
C GLU A 255 1.27 16.85 -19.45
N ASN A 256 0.55 16.22 -18.53
CA ASN A 256 -0.14 14.96 -18.74
C ASN A 256 -1.53 14.97 -18.12
N ALA A 257 -2.44 14.25 -18.76
CA ALA A 257 -3.70 13.84 -18.17
C ALA A 257 -3.60 12.37 -17.75
N ILE A 258 -4.15 12.06 -16.60
CA ILE A 258 -4.14 10.74 -15.98
C ILE A 258 -5.60 10.34 -15.74
N VAL A 259 -6.06 9.31 -16.45
CA VAL A 259 -7.44 8.81 -16.35
C VAL A 259 -7.41 7.39 -15.83
N ARG A 260 -8.02 7.16 -14.67
CA ARG A 260 -8.14 5.82 -14.08
C ARG A 260 -9.31 5.07 -14.70
N PRO A 261 -9.25 3.73 -14.76
CA PRO A 261 -10.32 2.92 -15.37
C PRO A 261 -11.70 3.16 -14.77
N GLU A 262 -11.81 3.41 -13.49
CA GLU A 262 -13.07 3.71 -12.79
C GLU A 262 -13.65 5.10 -13.09
N PHE A 263 -12.87 5.98 -13.71
CA PHE A 263 -13.34 7.29 -14.17
C PHE A 263 -13.92 7.25 -15.57
N VAL A 264 -13.88 6.11 -16.23
CA VAL A 264 -14.34 5.92 -17.62
C VAL A 264 -15.56 5.02 -17.65
N LYS A 265 -16.67 5.53 -18.14
CA LYS A 265 -17.87 4.74 -18.45
C LYS A 265 -17.95 4.48 -19.93
N VAL A 266 -18.08 3.21 -20.30
CA VAL A 266 -18.27 2.76 -21.65
C VAL A 266 -19.67 2.14 -21.80
N THR A 267 -20.45 2.60 -22.78
CA THR A 267 -21.80 2.11 -23.06
C THR A 267 -21.96 1.82 -24.53
N LYS A 268 -22.78 0.81 -24.84
CA LYS A 268 -23.21 0.58 -26.25
C LYS A 268 -24.08 1.72 -26.73
N LYS A 269 -24.11 1.95 -28.01
CA LYS A 269 -25.01 2.94 -28.67
C LYS A 269 -26.49 2.68 -28.37
N THR A 270 -26.85 1.44 -28.05
CA THR A 270 -28.21 0.99 -27.71
C THR A 270 -28.56 1.10 -26.23
N GLU A 271 -27.59 1.35 -25.35
CA GLU A 271 -27.83 1.48 -23.93
C GLU A 271 -28.24 2.91 -23.57
N VAL A 272 -29.08 3.04 -22.56
CA VAL A 272 -29.46 4.35 -22.03
C VAL A 272 -28.28 4.94 -21.24
N GLN A 273 -27.84 6.12 -21.64
CA GLN A 273 -26.73 6.82 -20.99
C GLN A 273 -27.14 8.22 -20.54
N LYS A 274 -26.93 8.51 -19.26
CA LYS A 274 -27.25 9.79 -18.64
C LYS A 274 -26.55 10.99 -19.29
N TYR A 275 -25.31 10.79 -19.78
CA TYR A 275 -24.44 11.84 -20.34
C TYR A 275 -24.17 11.64 -21.83
N LYS A 276 -25.13 11.12 -22.59
CA LYS A 276 -24.97 10.77 -24.02
C LYS A 276 -24.45 11.93 -24.87
N ASN A 277 -24.97 13.15 -24.63
CA ASN A 277 -24.57 14.34 -25.39
C ASN A 277 -23.13 14.85 -25.07
N SER A 278 -22.55 14.34 -24.01
CA SER A 278 -21.19 14.69 -23.55
C SER A 278 -20.22 13.53 -23.64
N ALA A 279 -20.67 12.38 -24.12
CA ALA A 279 -19.83 11.24 -24.39
C ALA A 279 -19.10 11.40 -25.73
N GLU A 280 -17.90 10.87 -25.79
CA GLU A 280 -17.11 10.78 -27.02
C GLU A 280 -17.36 9.41 -27.68
N GLU A 281 -17.27 9.36 -29.02
CA GLU A 281 -17.30 8.09 -29.73
C GLU A 281 -15.93 7.39 -29.60
N GLY A 282 -15.95 6.11 -29.22
CA GLY A 282 -14.77 5.26 -29.16
C GLY A 282 -14.93 3.97 -29.92
N VAL A 283 -13.82 3.32 -30.23
CA VAL A 283 -13.77 1.96 -30.81
C VAL A 283 -13.04 1.05 -29.86
N VAL A 284 -13.64 -0.08 -29.53
CA VAL A 284 -13.06 -1.08 -28.63
C VAL A 284 -11.96 -1.84 -29.34
N GLU A 285 -10.75 -1.81 -28.80
CA GLU A 285 -9.58 -2.52 -29.34
C GLU A 285 -9.31 -3.84 -28.63
N GLU A 286 -9.56 -3.91 -27.30
CA GLU A 286 -9.33 -5.12 -26.52
C GLU A 286 -10.47 -5.31 -25.50
N VAL A 287 -10.77 -6.57 -25.21
CA VAL A 287 -11.78 -6.99 -24.23
C VAL A 287 -11.20 -8.12 -23.40
N ASP A 288 -10.86 -7.83 -22.15
CA ASP A 288 -10.23 -8.77 -21.24
C ASP A 288 -11.17 -9.17 -20.10
N PHE A 289 -11.32 -10.46 -19.89
CA PHE A 289 -12.01 -11.00 -18.73
C PHE A 289 -11.08 -11.05 -17.51
N ARG A 290 -11.43 -10.36 -16.43
CA ARG A 290 -10.60 -10.25 -15.22
C ARG A 290 -11.16 -11.01 -14.00
N GLY A 291 -12.14 -11.88 -14.17
CA GLY A 291 -12.77 -12.63 -13.08
C GLY A 291 -13.77 -11.82 -12.25
N TYR A 292 -13.45 -10.59 -11.89
CA TYR A 292 -14.33 -9.66 -11.17
C TYR A 292 -15.08 -8.68 -12.09
N GLY A 293 -14.76 -8.65 -13.37
CA GLY A 293 -15.36 -7.74 -14.35
C GLY A 293 -14.74 -7.92 -15.74
N ILE A 294 -15.11 -7.03 -16.63
CA ILE A 294 -14.57 -6.93 -17.99
C ILE A 294 -13.74 -5.64 -18.06
N GLU A 295 -12.50 -5.74 -18.46
CA GLU A 295 -11.63 -4.61 -18.76
C GLU A 295 -11.64 -4.36 -20.26
N LEU A 296 -11.89 -3.13 -20.66
CA LEU A 296 -11.95 -2.70 -22.04
C LEU A 296 -10.80 -1.73 -22.32
N ARG A 297 -10.14 -1.88 -23.45
CA ARG A 297 -9.28 -0.84 -24.02
C ARG A 297 -9.98 -0.20 -25.20
N VAL A 298 -10.25 1.08 -25.08
CA VAL A 298 -11.07 1.83 -26.04
C VAL A 298 -10.28 3.00 -26.59
N ARG A 299 -10.20 3.08 -27.93
CA ARG A 299 -9.58 4.21 -28.63
C ARG A 299 -10.59 5.35 -28.77
N VAL A 300 -10.27 6.49 -28.16
CA VAL A 300 -11.11 7.69 -28.17
C VAL A 300 -10.25 8.88 -28.52
N ASN A 301 -10.59 9.62 -29.56
CA ASN A 301 -9.84 10.80 -30.02
C ASN A 301 -8.33 10.57 -30.20
N GLY A 302 -7.95 9.33 -30.61
CA GLY A 302 -6.55 8.92 -30.75
C GLY A 302 -5.86 8.46 -29.47
N VAL A 303 -6.53 8.54 -28.31
CA VAL A 303 -6.02 8.07 -27.02
C VAL A 303 -6.58 6.70 -26.69
N LEU A 304 -5.74 5.78 -26.17
CA LEU A 304 -6.19 4.48 -25.67
C LEU A 304 -6.53 4.59 -24.18
N LEU A 305 -7.80 4.42 -23.86
CA LEU A 305 -8.31 4.48 -22.50
C LEU A 305 -8.64 3.07 -21.99
N THR A 306 -8.33 2.81 -20.74
CA THR A 306 -8.79 1.61 -20.04
C THR A 306 -10.07 1.94 -19.28
N ALA A 307 -11.06 1.05 -19.36
CA ALA A 307 -12.34 1.16 -18.65
C ALA A 307 -12.71 -0.18 -18.03
N ARG A 308 -13.54 -0.16 -16.98
CA ARG A 308 -14.11 -1.36 -16.37
C ARG A 308 -15.61 -1.43 -16.59
N ARG A 309 -16.08 -2.65 -16.82
CA ARG A 309 -17.46 -2.93 -17.06
C ARG A 309 -17.92 -4.15 -16.25
N SER A 310 -19.14 -4.10 -15.70
CA SER A 310 -19.70 -5.20 -14.91
C SER A 310 -20.29 -6.29 -15.82
N PHE A 311 -20.43 -7.51 -15.31
CA PHE A 311 -20.97 -8.67 -16.05
C PHE A 311 -22.46 -8.59 -16.34
N ASP A 312 -23.23 -7.84 -15.57
CA ASP A 312 -24.65 -7.63 -15.75
C ASP A 312 -24.98 -6.73 -16.94
N GLN A 313 -23.96 -6.05 -17.51
CA GLN A 313 -24.10 -5.18 -18.65
C GLN A 313 -23.97 -5.96 -19.97
N PRO A 314 -24.65 -5.53 -21.06
CA PRO A 314 -24.55 -6.19 -22.36
C PRO A 314 -23.11 -6.32 -22.83
N ARG A 315 -22.75 -7.49 -23.34
CA ARG A 315 -21.40 -7.78 -23.83
C ARG A 315 -21.00 -6.84 -24.95
N ILE A 316 -19.78 -6.31 -24.87
CA ILE A 316 -19.14 -5.52 -25.92
C ILE A 316 -18.10 -6.38 -26.62
N GLU A 317 -17.93 -6.19 -27.93
CA GLU A 317 -16.97 -6.94 -28.77
C GLU A 317 -15.87 -6.01 -29.30
N VAL A 318 -14.74 -6.60 -29.66
CA VAL A 318 -13.64 -5.89 -30.31
C VAL A 318 -14.11 -5.32 -31.64
N GLY A 319 -13.74 -4.08 -31.95
CA GLY A 319 -14.18 -3.35 -33.13
C GLY A 319 -15.53 -2.64 -33.00
N GLU A 320 -16.26 -2.85 -31.89
CA GLU A 320 -17.55 -2.21 -31.65
C GLU A 320 -17.38 -0.71 -31.36
N LYS A 321 -18.26 0.11 -31.96
CA LYS A 321 -18.36 1.53 -31.66
C LYS A 321 -19.20 1.75 -30.41
N VAL A 322 -18.65 2.49 -29.47
CA VAL A 322 -19.23 2.73 -28.14
C VAL A 322 -19.25 4.21 -27.80
N ASP A 323 -20.07 4.58 -26.84
CA ASP A 323 -20.05 5.88 -26.22
C ASP A 323 -19.19 5.83 -24.95
N VAL A 324 -18.23 6.74 -24.85
CA VAL A 324 -17.26 6.82 -23.76
C VAL A 324 -17.43 8.14 -23.02
N PHE A 325 -17.72 8.07 -21.73
CA PHE A 325 -17.82 9.23 -20.87
C PHE A 325 -16.75 9.21 -19.79
N ILE A 326 -15.94 10.25 -19.73
CA ILE A 326 -14.91 10.44 -18.70
C ILE A 326 -15.49 11.34 -17.61
N TYR A 327 -15.62 10.83 -16.40
CA TYR A 327 -16.14 11.59 -15.25
C TYR A 327 -15.12 12.60 -14.74
N ARG A 328 -13.87 12.17 -14.62
CA ARG A 328 -12.77 12.88 -13.96
C ARG A 328 -11.44 12.53 -14.62
N MET A 329 -10.47 13.40 -14.46
CA MET A 329 -9.07 13.13 -14.75
C MET A 329 -8.18 13.91 -13.79
N PHE A 330 -6.99 13.41 -13.54
CA PHE A 330 -5.94 14.23 -12.93
C PHE A 330 -5.12 14.86 -14.04
N VAL A 331 -4.76 16.13 -13.89
CA VAL A 331 -3.88 16.83 -14.80
C VAL A 331 -2.64 17.25 -14.05
N THR A 332 -1.46 16.97 -14.60
CA THR A 332 -0.18 17.26 -13.96
C THR A 332 0.43 18.55 -14.48
N GLN A 333 1.05 19.32 -13.57
CA GLN A 333 1.81 20.52 -13.83
C GLN A 333 3.09 20.42 -12.98
N GLY A 334 4.21 20.03 -13.60
CA GLY A 334 5.42 19.63 -12.86
C GLY A 334 5.14 18.47 -11.91
N ASP A 335 5.50 18.62 -10.63
CA ASP A 335 5.31 17.59 -9.60
C ASP A 335 3.89 17.54 -9.01
N THR A 336 3.00 18.48 -9.36
CA THR A 336 1.65 18.56 -8.80
C THR A 336 0.62 17.87 -9.68
N ALA A 337 -0.49 17.40 -9.06
CA ALA A 337 -1.65 16.86 -9.75
C ALA A 337 -2.93 17.59 -9.32
N THR A 338 -3.74 17.98 -10.29
CA THR A 338 -5.03 18.65 -10.07
C THR A 338 -6.15 17.77 -10.59
N LEU A 339 -7.18 17.55 -9.78
CA LEU A 339 -8.38 16.82 -10.20
C LEU A 339 -9.28 17.75 -11.02
N LEU A 340 -9.59 17.35 -12.24
CA LEU A 340 -10.62 17.98 -13.08
C LEU A 340 -11.86 17.10 -13.16
N GLU A 341 -13.03 17.69 -12.94
CA GLU A 341 -14.32 17.03 -13.13
C GLU A 341 -14.93 17.46 -14.46
N ASN A 342 -15.59 16.53 -15.14
CA ASN A 342 -16.36 16.83 -16.34
C ASN A 342 -17.52 17.78 -15.98
N LYS A 343 -17.61 18.92 -16.66
CA LYS A 343 -18.62 19.96 -16.42
C LYS A 343 -20.05 19.46 -16.52
N SER A 344 -20.29 18.42 -17.31
CA SER A 344 -21.60 17.80 -17.46
C SER A 344 -22.12 17.15 -16.18
N LEU A 345 -21.27 16.89 -15.18
CA LEU A 345 -21.70 16.39 -13.86
C LEU A 345 -22.47 17.42 -13.06
N ARG A 346 -22.28 18.72 -13.34
CA ARG A 346 -22.89 19.85 -12.64
C ARG A 346 -24.17 20.35 -13.35
N GLU A 347 -24.41 19.92 -14.59
CA GLU A 347 -25.58 20.30 -15.35
C GLU A 347 -26.80 19.48 -14.89
N PRO A 348 -28.00 20.09 -14.69
CA PRO A 348 -29.21 19.35 -14.39
C PRO A 348 -29.53 18.42 -15.56
N VAL A 349 -29.79 17.14 -15.24
CA VAL A 349 -30.12 16.15 -16.27
C VAL A 349 -31.53 16.44 -16.75
N VAL A 350 -31.67 16.99 -17.93
CA VAL A 350 -32.94 17.04 -18.64
C VAL A 350 -33.18 15.63 -19.20
N VAL A 351 -34.01 14.84 -18.53
CA VAL A 351 -34.52 13.57 -19.06
C VAL A 351 -35.60 13.97 -20.07
N ILE A 352 -35.31 13.86 -21.36
CA ILE A 352 -36.29 13.99 -22.46
C ILE A 352 -36.85 12.61 -22.74
#